data_dd906a3bd178351494e77c6f69c53d8c
#
_entry.id   dd906a3bd178351494e77c6f69c53d8c
#
_cell.length_a   1.000
_cell.length_b   1.000
_cell.length_c   1.000
_cell.angle_alpha   90.00
_cell.angle_beta   90.00
_cell.angle_gamma   90.00
#
_symmetry.space_group_name_H-M   'P 1'
#
loop_
_entity.id
_entity.type
_entity.pdbx_description
1 polymer ?
#
loop_
_entity_poly.entity_id
_entity_poly.type
_entity_poly.pdbx_seq_one_letter_code
_entity_poly.pdbx_strand_id
1 'polypeptide(L)'
;MNSYIVVSSEPFEDFVEILLCTTEFKSVAEFLRANKWSEDDNIRVQVWRDSHITIIYEYNIISKQLEEMWSEVEMEEVVYW
;
A
#
# COMPACT_ATOMS: atom_id res chain seq x y z
N MET A 1 -6.95 -7.81 13.60
CA MET A 1 -5.52 -7.55 13.38
C MET A 1 -5.29 -7.17 11.93
N ASN A 2 -4.52 -6.12 11.71
CA ASN A 2 -4.20 -5.69 10.36
C ASN A 2 -2.91 -6.34 9.86
N SER A 3 -2.89 -6.69 8.59
CA SER A 3 -1.69 -7.11 7.90
C SER A 3 -1.37 -6.08 6.82
N TYR A 4 -0.10 -5.83 6.59
CA TYR A 4 0.38 -4.84 5.63
C TYR A 4 1.20 -5.54 4.57
N ILE A 5 0.87 -5.30 3.31
CA ILE A 5 1.58 -5.90 2.19
C ILE A 5 2.09 -4.77 1.30
N VAL A 6 3.41 -4.69 1.16
CA VAL A 6 4.04 -3.73 0.26
C VAL A 6 4.23 -4.40 -1.08
N VAL A 7 3.71 -3.79 -2.13
CA VAL A 7 3.74 -4.33 -3.47
C VAL A 7 4.35 -3.34 -4.45
N SER A 8 4.99 -3.88 -5.49
CA SER A 8 5.47 -3.11 -6.63
C SER A 8 4.72 -3.59 -7.86
N SER A 9 4.20 -2.67 -8.66
CA SER A 9 3.53 -2.99 -9.91
C SER A 9 4.24 -2.33 -11.08
N GLU A 10 4.36 -3.08 -12.18
CA GLU A 10 4.91 -2.57 -13.43
C GLU A 10 3.78 -1.95 -14.25
N PRO A 11 3.96 -0.74 -14.82
CA PRO A 11 2.87 -0.09 -15.54
C PRO A 11 2.39 -0.81 -16.80
N PHE A 12 3.21 -1.68 -17.37
CA PHE A 12 2.90 -2.39 -18.61
C PHE A 12 2.75 -3.90 -18.45
N GLU A 13 2.80 -4.39 -17.20
CA GLU A 13 2.68 -5.82 -16.92
C GLU A 13 1.57 -6.04 -15.90
N ASP A 14 0.81 -7.11 -16.10
CA ASP A 14 -0.32 -7.46 -15.23
C ASP A 14 0.13 -8.19 -13.97
N PHE A 15 1.39 -8.06 -13.57
CA PHE A 15 1.81 -8.73 -12.35
C PHE A 15 2.26 -7.74 -11.28
N VAL A 16 2.07 -8.17 -10.06
CA VAL A 16 2.42 -7.40 -8.86
C VAL A 16 3.42 -8.22 -8.07
N GLU A 17 4.55 -7.62 -7.73
CA GLU A 17 5.55 -8.25 -6.90
C GLU A 17 5.34 -7.88 -5.44
N ILE A 18 5.26 -8.88 -4.57
CA ILE A 18 5.16 -8.66 -3.13
C ILE A 18 6.57 -8.45 -2.57
N LEU A 19 6.81 -7.27 -1.98
CA LEU A 19 8.12 -6.90 -1.44
C LEU A 19 8.22 -7.15 0.06
N LEU A 20 7.13 -7.00 0.78
CA LEU A 20 7.09 -7.18 2.23
C LEU A 20 5.69 -7.55 2.67
N CYS A 21 5.60 -8.45 3.65
CA CYS A 21 4.35 -8.77 4.32
C CYS A 21 4.60 -8.76 5.82
N THR A 22 3.86 -7.94 6.56
CA THR A 22 4.08 -7.77 8.00
C THR A 22 2.78 -7.40 8.70
N THR A 23 2.72 -7.65 10.00
CA THR A 23 1.61 -7.22 10.85
C THR A 23 1.92 -5.91 11.59
N GLU A 24 3.11 -5.34 11.39
CA GLU A 24 3.53 -4.12 12.06
C GLU A 24 3.73 -2.98 11.05
N PHE A 25 2.98 -1.91 11.20
CA PHE A 25 3.12 -0.74 10.33
C PHE A 25 4.51 -0.10 10.42
N LYS A 26 5.12 -0.17 11.60
CA LYS A 26 6.48 0.32 11.81
C LYS A 26 7.48 -0.35 10.85
N SER A 27 7.31 -1.65 10.62
CA SER A 27 8.16 -2.40 9.68
C SER A 27 7.99 -1.92 8.25
N VAL A 28 6.78 -1.53 7.86
CA VAL A 28 6.52 -0.93 6.54
C VAL A 28 7.29 0.38 6.39
N ALA A 29 7.21 1.26 7.38
CA ALA A 29 7.88 2.54 7.35
C ALA A 29 9.41 2.37 7.28
N GLU A 30 9.96 1.47 8.06
CA GLU A 30 11.40 1.17 8.05
C GLU A 30 11.85 0.62 6.70
N PHE A 31 11.06 -0.31 6.13
CA PHE A 31 11.34 -0.89 4.82
C PHE A 31 11.36 0.18 3.72
N LEU A 32 10.36 1.05 3.69
CA LEU A 32 10.28 2.10 2.68
C LEU A 32 11.42 3.10 2.79
N ARG A 33 11.85 3.43 3.99
CA ARG A 33 12.97 4.35 4.23
C ARG A 33 14.33 3.74 3.93
N ALA A 34 14.49 2.44 4.19
CA ALA A 34 15.77 1.75 4.02
C ALA A 34 16.11 1.48 2.57
N ASN A 35 15.12 1.44 1.69
CA ASN A 35 15.32 1.13 0.28
C ASN A 35 15.40 2.40 -0.57
N LYS A 36 16.19 2.34 -1.64
CA LYS A 36 16.26 3.41 -2.63
C LYS A 36 15.31 3.07 -3.76
N TRP A 37 14.39 3.96 -4.00
CA TRP A 37 13.37 3.78 -5.04
C TRP A 37 13.65 4.70 -6.21
N SER A 38 13.38 4.22 -7.42
CA SER A 38 13.41 5.01 -8.64
C SER A 38 12.08 5.75 -8.81
N GLU A 39 12.07 6.90 -9.47
CA GLU A 39 10.85 7.64 -9.78
C GLU A 39 9.84 6.81 -10.60
N ASP A 40 10.34 5.80 -11.31
CA ASP A 40 9.49 4.90 -12.11
C ASP A 40 8.89 3.75 -11.31
N ASP A 41 9.30 3.57 -10.06
CA ASP A 41 8.75 2.53 -9.21
C ASP A 41 7.34 2.89 -8.73
N ASN A 42 6.42 1.95 -8.87
CA ASN A 42 5.05 2.07 -8.37
C ASN A 42 4.92 1.24 -7.12
N ILE A 43 5.05 1.87 -5.97
CA ILE A 43 5.02 1.20 -4.67
C ILE A 43 3.69 1.51 -3.99
N ARG A 44 3.00 0.45 -3.58
CA ARG A 44 1.73 0.54 -2.86
C ARG A 44 1.77 -0.28 -1.59
N VAL A 45 1.02 0.17 -0.60
CA VAL A 45 0.85 -0.57 0.65
C VAL A 45 -0.62 -0.94 0.77
N GLN A 46 -0.89 -2.23 0.82
CA GLN A 46 -2.23 -2.75 1.04
C GLN A 46 -2.41 -3.04 2.52
N VAL A 47 -3.50 -2.56 3.10
CA VAL A 47 -3.87 -2.89 4.48
C VAL A 47 -4.97 -3.93 4.42
N TRP A 48 -4.70 -5.09 4.98
CA TRP A 48 -5.63 -6.22 5.01
C TRP A 48 -6.19 -6.40 6.41
N ARG A 49 -7.47 -6.66 6.49
CA ARG A 49 -8.15 -6.97 7.73
C ARG A 49 -9.15 -8.09 7.46
N ASP A 50 -9.04 -9.18 8.23
CA ASP A 50 -9.96 -10.33 8.12
C ASP A 50 -10.14 -10.83 6.69
N SER A 51 -9.04 -11.03 5.98
CA SER A 51 -8.98 -11.60 4.63
C SER A 51 -9.45 -10.69 3.49
N HIS A 52 -9.62 -9.39 3.75
CA HIS A 52 -9.93 -8.44 2.68
C HIS A 52 -9.15 -7.14 2.83
N ILE A 53 -8.99 -6.44 1.72
CA ILE A 53 -8.28 -5.16 1.68
C ILE A 53 -9.19 -4.06 2.20
N THR A 54 -8.72 -3.30 3.18
CA THR A 54 -9.48 -2.18 3.75
C THR A 54 -8.97 -0.82 3.30
N ILE A 55 -7.67 -0.69 3.07
CA ILE A 55 -7.03 0.56 2.63
C ILE A 55 -5.92 0.23 1.66
N ILE A 56 -5.74 1.08 0.65
CA ILE A 56 -4.59 1.04 -0.25
C ILE A 56 -3.94 2.41 -0.23
N TYR A 57 -2.65 2.44 0.10
CA TYR A 57 -1.83 3.65 0.04
C TYR A 57 -0.89 3.56 -1.15
N GLU A 58 -0.64 4.70 -1.79
CA GLU A 58 0.44 4.84 -2.76
C GLU A 58 1.60 5.54 -2.08
N TYR A 59 2.82 5.00 -2.24
CA TYR A 59 4.02 5.64 -1.70
C TYR A 59 4.53 6.67 -2.69
N ASN A 60 4.51 7.94 -2.29
CA ASN A 60 5.10 9.01 -3.08
C ASN A 60 6.61 9.04 -2.81
N ILE A 61 7.39 8.61 -3.80
CA ILE A 61 8.83 8.46 -3.67
C ILE A 61 9.53 9.82 -3.48
N ILE A 62 9.00 10.87 -4.07
CA ILE A 62 9.58 12.21 -3.97
C ILE A 62 9.33 12.81 -2.59
N SER A 63 8.10 12.82 -2.12
CA SER A 63 7.75 13.36 -0.81
C SER A 63 8.03 12.41 0.34
N LYS A 64 8.22 11.13 0.05
CA LYS A 64 8.42 10.05 1.02
C LYS A 64 7.24 9.89 1.96
N GLN A 65 6.04 10.07 1.43
CA GLN A 65 4.80 9.97 2.19
C GLN A 65 3.85 8.96 1.57
N LEU A 66 3.00 8.36 2.40
CA LEU A 66 1.93 7.49 1.96
C LEU A 66 0.68 8.33 1.71
N GLU A 67 0.08 8.15 0.53
CA GLU A 67 -1.14 8.83 0.15
C GLU A 67 -2.26 7.80 0.00
N GLU A 68 -3.40 8.04 0.61
CA GLU A 68 -4.53 7.14 0.53
C GLU A 68 -5.12 7.17 -0.88
N MET A 69 -5.18 6.00 -1.52
CA MET A 69 -5.78 5.84 -2.84
C MET A 69 -7.22 5.35 -2.75
N TRP A 70 -7.49 4.47 -1.80
CA TRP A 70 -8.78 3.80 -1.66
C TRP A 70 -8.98 3.37 -0.21
N SER A 71 -10.21 3.48 0.26
CA SER A 71 -10.59 3.04 1.60
C SER A 71 -11.99 2.45 1.58
N GLU A 72 -12.14 1.31 2.23
CA GLU A 72 -13.43 0.67 2.42
C GLU A 72 -14.43 1.57 3.16
N VAL A 73 -13.94 2.35 4.11
CA VAL A 73 -14.78 3.25 4.91
C VAL A 73 -15.49 4.28 4.03
N GLU A 74 -14.80 4.85 3.05
CA GLU A 74 -15.41 5.79 2.12
C GLU A 74 -16.48 5.13 1.26
N MET A 75 -16.26 3.89 0.84
CA MET A 75 -17.25 3.14 0.07
C MET A 75 -18.49 2.82 0.89
N GLU A 76 -18.32 2.47 2.15
CA GLU A 76 -19.45 2.22 3.05
C GLU A 76 -20.30 3.46 3.24
N GLU A 77 -19.69 4.63 3.39
CA GLU A 77 -20.41 5.90 3.50
C GLU A 77 -21.23 6.18 2.25
N VAL A 78 -20.72 5.87 1.08
CA VAL A 78 -21.44 6.05 -0.19
C VAL A 78 -22.62 5.08 -0.28
N VAL A 79 -22.47 3.86 0.19
CA VAL A 79 -23.52 2.84 0.11
C VAL A 79 -24.73 3.17 0.98
N TYR A 80 -24.56 3.89 2.07
CA TYR A 80 -25.66 4.28 2.95
C TYR A 80 -26.51 5.43 2.40
N TRP A 81 -26.11 6.05 1.34
CA TRP A 81 -26.84 7.12 0.69
C TRP A 81 -27.64 6.66 -0.51
#